data_a7ed54172b75d1149cf03337d1704c78
#
_entry.id   a7ed54172b75d1149cf03337d1704c78
#
_cell.length_a   1.000
_cell.length_b   1.000
_cell.length_c   1.000
_cell.angle_alpha   90.00
_cell.angle_beta   90.00
_cell.angle_gamma   90.00
#
_symmetry.space_group_name_H-M   'P 1'
#
loop_
_entity.id
_entity.type
_entity.pdbx_description
1 polymer ?
#
loop_
_entity_poly.entity_id
_entity_poly.type
_entity_poly.pdbx_seq_one_letter_code
_entity_poly.pdbx_strand_id
1 'polypeptide(L)' 'MTFDEIYDKFASASATVPGKKVKFDFGDDGKIFLDGGAGTVSKDDAAADTTIKVKLADFID' A
#
# COMPACT_ATOMS: atom_id res chain seq x y z
N MET A 1 -13.97 5.21 -5.69
CA MET A 1 -12.54 5.50 -5.46
C MET A 1 -11.69 4.81 -6.49
N THR A 2 -10.61 5.46 -6.91
CA THR A 2 -9.63 4.85 -7.79
C THR A 2 -8.42 4.41 -6.99
N PHE A 3 -7.56 3.62 -7.62
CA PHE A 3 -6.30 3.20 -7.01
C PHE A 3 -5.46 4.41 -6.61
N ASP A 4 -5.37 5.42 -7.47
CA ASP A 4 -4.58 6.61 -7.20
C ASP A 4 -5.10 7.39 -5.99
N GLU A 5 -6.41 7.45 -5.82
CA GLU A 5 -7.01 8.10 -4.66
C GLU A 5 -6.66 7.38 -3.37
N ILE A 6 -6.65 6.05 -3.40
CA ILE A 6 -6.27 5.25 -2.25
C ILE A 6 -4.78 5.45 -1.95
N TYR A 7 -3.95 5.46 -2.99
CA TYR A 7 -2.52 5.71 -2.83
C TYR A 7 -2.28 7.08 -2.18
N ASP A 8 -2.98 8.10 -2.65
CA ASP A 8 -2.85 9.44 -2.10
C ASP A 8 -3.24 9.50 -0.62
N LYS A 9 -4.26 8.76 -0.24
CA LYS A 9 -4.68 8.70 1.16
C LYS A 9 -3.62 8.05 2.04
N PHE A 10 -3.02 6.97 1.57
CA PHE A 10 -1.92 6.33 2.31
C PHE A 10 -0.72 7.28 2.42
N ALA A 11 -0.37 7.95 1.34
CA ALA A 11 0.77 8.87 1.33
C ALA A 11 0.52 10.06 2.24
N SER A 12 -0.67 10.64 2.17
CA SER A 12 -1.03 11.81 3.00
C SER A 12 -1.06 11.48 4.48
N ALA A 13 -1.50 10.28 4.82
CA ALA A 13 -1.59 9.84 6.21
C ALA A 13 -0.25 9.30 6.74
N SER A 14 0.75 9.14 5.86
CA SER A 14 2.01 8.47 6.19
C SER A 14 1.72 7.10 6.81
N ALA A 15 0.84 6.35 6.18
CA ALA A 15 0.27 5.12 6.74
C ALA A 15 1.27 3.97 6.72
N THR A 16 2.36 4.11 7.45
CA THR A 16 3.37 3.08 7.56
C THR A 16 3.38 2.47 8.96
N VAL A 17 3.84 1.23 9.04
CA VAL A 17 4.04 0.55 10.32
C VAL A 17 5.52 0.68 10.65
N PRO A 18 5.90 1.42 11.70
CA PRO A 18 7.31 1.65 12.02
C PRO A 18 8.12 0.36 12.10
N GLY A 19 9.24 0.32 11.36
CA GLY A 19 10.13 -0.83 11.34
C GLY A 19 9.64 -2.03 10.54
N LYS A 20 8.51 -1.90 9.85
CA LYS A 20 7.93 -2.99 9.06
C LYS A 20 7.72 -2.56 7.63
N LYS A 21 7.76 -3.53 6.72
CA LYS A 21 7.43 -3.30 5.32
C LYS A 21 6.16 -4.07 5.00
N VAL A 22 5.15 -3.36 4.55
CA VAL A 22 3.84 -3.93 4.23
C VAL A 22 3.49 -3.60 2.79
N LYS A 23 3.00 -4.57 2.06
CA LYS A 23 2.59 -4.37 0.67
C LYS A 23 1.12 -4.74 0.53
N PHE A 24 0.34 -3.83 -0.06
CA PHE A 24 -1.04 -4.08 -0.43
C PHE A 24 -1.08 -4.41 -1.91
N ASP A 25 -1.51 -5.62 -2.23
CA ASP A 25 -1.58 -6.10 -3.60
C ASP A 25 -3.04 -6.09 -4.05
N PHE A 26 -3.37 -5.13 -4.93
CA PHE A 26 -4.72 -4.99 -5.47
C PHE A 26 -4.88 -5.71 -6.81
N GLY A 27 -3.97 -6.61 -7.13
CA GLY A 27 -4.03 -7.35 -8.37
C GLY A 27 -3.76 -6.47 -9.59
N ASP A 28 -4.68 -6.48 -10.53
CA ASP A 28 -4.51 -5.73 -11.79
C ASP A 28 -4.54 -4.21 -11.59
N ASP A 29 -5.10 -3.74 -10.50
CA ASP A 29 -5.18 -2.30 -10.22
C ASP A 29 -3.82 -1.72 -9.78
N GLY A 30 -2.96 -2.54 -9.20
CA GLY A 30 -1.63 -2.12 -8.79
C GLY A 30 -1.29 -2.55 -7.37
N LYS A 31 -0.18 -2.03 -6.88
CA LYS A 31 0.31 -2.36 -5.55
C LYS A 31 0.74 -1.09 -4.82
N ILE A 32 0.58 -1.08 -3.50
CA ILE A 32 1.03 0.01 -2.64
C ILE A 32 2.02 -0.58 -1.65
N PHE A 33 3.22 -0.04 -1.63
CA PHE A 33 4.29 -0.48 -0.75
C PHE A 33 4.50 0.52 0.37
N LEU A 34 4.36 0.06 1.60
CA LEU A 34 4.54 0.89 2.80
C LEU A 34 5.85 0.50 3.46
N ASP A 35 6.85 1.38 3.39
CA ASP A 35 8.15 1.14 4.00
C ASP A 35 8.23 1.88 5.33
N GLY A 36 7.99 1.16 6.42
CA GLY A 36 8.02 1.74 7.75
C GLY A 36 9.41 2.10 8.23
N GLY A 37 10.44 1.46 7.68
CA GLY A 37 11.82 1.78 8.01
C GLY A 37 12.24 3.13 7.45
N ALA A 38 11.83 3.43 6.23
CA ALA A 38 12.12 4.71 5.58
C ALA A 38 11.00 5.74 5.79
N GLY A 39 9.83 5.29 6.22
CA GLY A 39 8.67 6.17 6.37
C GLY A 39 8.09 6.61 5.04
N THR A 40 8.18 5.79 4.02
CA THR A 40 7.73 6.15 2.66
C THR A 40 6.61 5.25 2.18
N VAL A 41 5.79 5.81 1.29
CA VAL A 41 4.73 5.09 0.60
C VAL A 41 5.02 5.17 -0.89
N SER A 42 4.98 4.05 -1.58
CA SER A 42 5.30 3.98 -3.00
C SER A 42 4.44 2.94 -3.70
N LYS A 43 4.59 2.86 -5.02
CA LYS A 43 3.89 1.86 -5.84
C LYS A 43 4.82 0.72 -6.25
N ASP A 44 5.90 0.53 -5.52
CA ASP A 44 6.89 -0.50 -5.85
C ASP A 44 6.36 -1.90 -5.53
N ASP A 45 6.76 -2.86 -6.34
CA ASP A 45 6.46 -4.27 -6.10
C ASP A 45 7.71 -4.93 -5.49
N ALA A 46 8.15 -4.37 -4.38
CA ALA A 46 9.34 -4.87 -3.70
C ALA A 46 8.95 -5.92 -2.65
N ALA A 47 9.95 -6.66 -2.18
CA ALA A 47 9.72 -7.65 -1.12
C ALA A 47 9.33 -6.95 0.18
N ALA A 48 8.28 -7.44 0.82
CA ALA A 48 7.77 -6.88 2.07
C ALA A 48 7.71 -7.96 3.14
N ASP A 49 7.69 -7.53 4.39
CA ASP A 49 7.51 -8.46 5.51
C ASP A 49 6.12 -9.09 5.49
N THR A 50 5.13 -8.32 5.07
CA THR A 50 3.75 -8.77 4.95
C THR A 50 3.17 -8.28 3.62
N THR A 51 2.49 -9.16 2.92
CA THR A 51 1.76 -8.80 1.70
C THR A 51 0.29 -9.10 1.94
N ILE A 52 -0.54 -8.08 1.76
CA ILE A 52 -1.99 -8.18 1.91
C ILE A 52 -2.60 -8.16 0.52
N LYS A 53 -3.21 -9.27 0.12
CA LYS A 53 -3.88 -9.36 -1.18
C LYS A 53 -5.35 -9.07 -0.99
N VAL A 54 -5.84 -8.08 -1.69
CA VAL A 54 -7.24 -7.66 -1.59
C VAL A 54 -7.66 -7.06 -2.91
N LYS A 55 -8.93 -7.22 -3.27
CA LYS A 55 -9.46 -6.57 -4.46
C LYS A 55 -9.76 -5.12 -4.13
N LEU A 56 -9.50 -4.23 -5.09
CA LEU A 56 -9.74 -2.81 -4.89
C LEU A 56 -11.19 -2.53 -4.49
N ALA A 57 -12.14 -3.20 -5.13
CA ALA A 57 -13.55 -3.03 -4.81
C ALA A 57 -13.88 -3.44 -3.38
N ASP A 58 -13.26 -4.50 -2.88
CA ASP A 58 -13.48 -4.95 -1.50
C ASP A 58 -12.83 -4.00 -0.50
N PHE A 59 -11.70 -3.41 -0.87
CA PHE A 59 -10.99 -2.48 -0.01
C PHE A 59 -11.77 -1.18 0.19
N ILE A 60 -12.41 -0.71 -0.86
CA ILE A 60 -13.16 0.55 -0.86
C ILE A 60 -14.46 0.43 -0.07
N ASP A 61 -15.07 -0.74 -0.12
CA ASP A 61 -16.40 -0.97 0.44
C ASP A 61 -16.46 -0.77 1.97
#